data_bf430efaa6c7c1690fd595a1eb51388f
#
_entry.id   bf430efaa6c7c1690fd595a1eb51388f
#
_cell.length_a   1.000
_cell.length_b   1.000
_cell.length_c   1.000
_cell.angle_alpha   90.00
_cell.angle_beta   90.00
_cell.angle_gamma   90.00
#
_symmetry.space_group_name_H-M   'P 1'
#
loop_
_entity.id
_entity.type
_entity.pdbx_description
1 polymer ?
#
loop_
_entity_poly.entity_id
_entity_poly.type
_entity_poly.pdbx_seq_one_letter_code
_entity_poly.pdbx_strand_id
1 'polypeptide(L)'
;MESNSGIERFLTRWQHGRLLVLAATGFVALATLGGPIATVVADDPAAVASADSADDEQQVLTKGYELERQRMWADAVQHYESALRRFPDSRVVYQRLLISRLRYDVHRRYTDHSFLASVRDLSTTQALDLYSETLANLQTHYVETVDWSRVLLHGTAALEVALDEERFINSNLPGVDRDAIEQFRLNVHRELRGRSTQTRFDLRAAVSFVANLAHERIGLSGTATSLEFLSGAISTLDPYTRLLSGSQLDEMFSNIEGNFVGLGVELKPADDHLQIVSVIPGGPADEAGVLAGERIVRVADAETNVVDPDFAADLLRGPENSVVSISVADTAGRRRDLQITRRRVDVPCVENVHLVDVTNRVGYFRLTNFQKTTRREVEQAVITLQGQGMRSLIMDLRGNPGGLLTAAVEVADRFLSDGAIVTTRGRNAKENFDYRAHRSGTWNFPLVVLIDGNSASASEIFAGAMSDRGRAVVVGSTSYGKGSVQGVFRMRSAKFGLCLTTAKFYSPSGRAISQNGVRPHAEVSDRHITGRPDDQGHIIGDDEDAVLQHGIAQLAGHGGNLVSSRPSR
;
A
#
# COMPACT_ATOMS: atom_id res chain seq x y z
N MET A 1 19.55 -14.20 -23.65
CA MET A 1 18.12 -14.35 -24.02
C MET A 1 17.52 -15.70 -23.60
N GLU A 2 18.27 -16.57 -22.95
CA GLU A 2 17.82 -17.94 -22.57
C GLU A 2 17.52 -18.15 -21.08
N SER A 3 17.84 -17.20 -20.21
CA SER A 3 17.72 -17.38 -18.74
C SER A 3 16.28 -17.34 -18.19
N ASN A 4 15.33 -16.74 -18.91
CA ASN A 4 13.94 -16.62 -18.45
C ASN A 4 13.09 -17.90 -18.65
N SER A 5 13.58 -18.87 -19.44
CA SER A 5 12.78 -20.06 -19.83
C SER A 5 12.59 -21.10 -18.72
N GLY A 6 13.38 -21.04 -17.64
CA GLY A 6 13.35 -22.03 -16.56
C GLY A 6 12.21 -21.83 -15.59
N ILE A 7 12.05 -20.59 -15.10
CA ILE A 7 11.02 -20.24 -14.11
C ILE A 7 9.63 -20.28 -14.77
N GLU A 8 9.52 -19.79 -16.00
CA GLU A 8 8.26 -19.84 -16.76
C GLU A 8 7.80 -21.29 -17.01
N ARG A 9 8.72 -22.17 -17.43
CA ARG A 9 8.42 -23.60 -17.63
C ARG A 9 8.05 -24.32 -16.32
N PHE A 10 8.61 -23.86 -15.19
CA PHE A 10 8.29 -24.45 -13.91
C PHE A 10 6.89 -24.07 -13.43
N LEU A 11 6.53 -22.79 -13.43
CA LEU A 11 5.20 -22.33 -13.01
C LEU A 11 4.09 -22.90 -13.93
N THR A 12 4.36 -23.04 -15.23
CA THR A 12 3.43 -23.62 -16.20
C THR A 12 3.26 -25.14 -16.00
N ARG A 13 4.34 -25.85 -15.71
CA ARG A 13 4.33 -27.32 -15.58
C ARG A 13 3.63 -27.79 -14.30
N TRP A 14 3.67 -27.01 -13.24
CA TRP A 14 3.02 -27.31 -11.96
C TRP A 14 1.50 -27.14 -12.00
N GLN A 15 0.99 -26.21 -12.79
CA GLN A 15 -0.45 -26.00 -12.97
C GLN A 15 -1.12 -27.10 -13.80
N HIS A 16 -0.41 -27.71 -14.73
CA HIS A 16 -0.96 -28.81 -15.56
C HIS A 16 -1.10 -30.12 -14.80
N GLY A 17 -0.32 -30.36 -13.76
CA GLY A 17 -0.41 -31.58 -12.94
C GLY A 17 -1.64 -31.65 -12.02
N ARG A 18 -2.31 -30.53 -11.73
CA ARG A 18 -3.51 -30.47 -10.86
C ARG A 18 -4.84 -30.50 -11.63
N LEU A 19 -4.85 -30.28 -12.93
CA LEU A 19 -6.07 -30.25 -13.75
C LEU A 19 -6.57 -31.64 -14.21
N LEU A 20 -5.82 -32.71 -13.95
CA LEU A 20 -6.20 -34.08 -14.37
C LEU A 20 -7.06 -34.84 -13.35
N VAL A 21 -7.41 -34.27 -12.20
CA VAL A 21 -8.18 -34.95 -11.14
C VAL A 21 -9.65 -34.47 -11.02
N LEU A 22 -10.06 -33.42 -11.75
CA LEU A 22 -11.40 -32.83 -11.62
C LEU A 22 -12.28 -32.90 -12.88
N ALA A 23 -11.89 -33.69 -13.89
CA ALA A 23 -12.69 -33.87 -15.11
C ALA A 23 -13.11 -35.36 -15.33
N ALA A 24 -13.77 -35.94 -14.34
CA ALA A 24 -14.42 -37.24 -14.50
C ALA A 24 -15.73 -37.24 -13.72
N THR A 25 -16.76 -36.59 -14.27
CA THR A 25 -18.17 -37.04 -14.13
C THR A 25 -19.04 -36.18 -15.06
N GLY A 26 -19.72 -36.85 -15.98
CA GLY A 26 -20.91 -36.32 -16.64
C GLY A 26 -20.81 -36.11 -18.15
N PHE A 27 -20.73 -37.19 -18.94
CA PHE A 27 -21.17 -37.19 -20.34
C PHE A 27 -22.25 -38.26 -20.52
N VAL A 28 -23.43 -37.84 -20.90
CA VAL A 28 -24.42 -38.70 -21.57
C VAL A 28 -24.62 -38.14 -22.97
N ALA A 29 -24.36 -38.99 -23.94
CA ALA A 29 -24.47 -38.75 -25.36
C ALA A 29 -25.91 -38.80 -25.84
N LEU A 30 -26.25 -38.04 -26.86
CA LEU A 30 -27.19 -38.49 -27.91
C LEU A 30 -26.75 -37.94 -29.27
N ALA A 31 -26.56 -38.86 -30.19
CA ALA A 31 -26.32 -38.63 -31.61
C ALA A 31 -27.67 -38.63 -32.37
N THR A 32 -27.81 -37.89 -33.49
CA THR A 32 -28.11 -38.44 -34.82
C THR A 32 -28.48 -37.35 -35.85
N LEU A 33 -27.90 -37.53 -37.09
CA LEU A 33 -28.41 -37.23 -38.45
C LEU A 33 -28.55 -35.74 -38.87
N GLY A 34 -27.81 -35.17 -39.80
CA GLY A 34 -27.56 -35.60 -41.16
C GLY A 34 -28.14 -34.62 -42.19
N GLY A 35 -27.29 -33.94 -43.04
CA GLY A 35 -27.67 -33.28 -44.28
C GLY A 35 -27.18 -31.82 -44.47
N PRO A 36 -26.57 -31.48 -45.61
CA PRO A 36 -25.88 -30.21 -45.82
C PRO A 36 -26.84 -29.12 -46.32
N ILE A 37 -26.77 -27.94 -45.72
CA ILE A 37 -27.38 -26.71 -46.25
C ILE A 37 -26.30 -25.62 -46.26
N ALA A 38 -26.31 -24.91 -47.38
CA ALA A 38 -25.35 -23.91 -47.78
C ALA A 38 -25.04 -22.83 -46.76
N THR A 39 -23.78 -22.49 -46.67
CA THR A 39 -23.20 -21.36 -45.95
C THR A 39 -23.72 -20.01 -46.43
N VAL A 40 -24.46 -19.34 -45.56
CA VAL A 40 -24.50 -17.89 -45.51
C VAL A 40 -23.57 -17.50 -44.33
N VAL A 41 -22.44 -16.88 -44.66
CA VAL A 41 -21.54 -16.28 -43.66
C VAL A 41 -22.29 -15.11 -43.08
N ALA A 42 -22.86 -15.30 -41.89
CA ALA A 42 -23.20 -14.18 -41.02
C ALA A 42 -22.00 -13.95 -40.13
N ASP A 43 -21.40 -12.78 -40.21
CA ASP A 43 -20.37 -12.33 -39.26
C ASP A 43 -20.96 -12.43 -37.85
N ASP A 44 -20.42 -13.34 -37.06
CA ASP A 44 -20.80 -13.53 -35.66
C ASP A 44 -20.16 -12.41 -34.83
N PRO A 45 -20.93 -11.48 -34.26
CA PRO A 45 -20.40 -10.39 -33.44
C PRO A 45 -19.64 -10.89 -32.20
N ALA A 46 -19.88 -12.13 -31.76
CA ALA A 46 -19.14 -12.74 -30.66
C ALA A 46 -17.72 -13.18 -31.07
N ALA A 47 -17.50 -13.55 -32.34
CA ALA A 47 -16.19 -13.91 -32.84
C ALA A 47 -15.29 -12.68 -33.04
N VAL A 48 -15.86 -11.53 -33.45
CA VAL A 48 -15.15 -10.25 -33.56
C VAL A 48 -14.78 -9.71 -32.18
N ALA A 49 -15.69 -9.77 -31.20
CA ALA A 49 -15.42 -9.34 -29.83
C ALA A 49 -14.36 -10.20 -29.13
N SER A 50 -14.25 -11.50 -29.47
CA SER A 50 -13.20 -12.38 -28.92
C SER A 50 -11.83 -12.15 -29.56
N ALA A 51 -11.77 -11.75 -30.85
CA ALA A 51 -10.53 -11.41 -31.53
C ALA A 51 -9.96 -10.06 -31.03
N ASP A 52 -10.80 -9.05 -30.90
CA ASP A 52 -10.39 -7.73 -30.35
C ASP A 52 -9.87 -7.87 -28.90
N SER A 53 -10.49 -8.74 -28.08
CA SER A 53 -10.04 -8.95 -26.70
C SER A 53 -8.70 -9.69 -26.62
N ALA A 54 -8.40 -10.59 -27.56
CA ALA A 54 -7.14 -11.32 -27.62
C ALA A 54 -5.99 -10.40 -28.10
N ASP A 55 -6.26 -9.53 -29.08
CA ASP A 55 -5.29 -8.51 -29.54
C ASP A 55 -4.98 -7.50 -28.43
N ASP A 56 -5.97 -7.09 -27.66
CA ASP A 56 -5.83 -6.21 -26.49
C ASP A 56 -4.97 -6.87 -25.39
N GLU A 57 -5.17 -8.14 -25.08
CA GLU A 57 -4.34 -8.89 -24.12
C GLU A 57 -2.90 -9.02 -24.61
N GLN A 58 -2.69 -9.29 -25.89
CA GLN A 58 -1.36 -9.37 -26.49
C GLN A 58 -0.61 -8.03 -26.47
N GLN A 59 -1.28 -6.91 -26.67
CA GLN A 59 -0.70 -5.57 -26.53
C GLN A 59 -0.28 -5.28 -25.08
N VAL A 60 -1.12 -5.66 -24.11
CA VAL A 60 -0.80 -5.54 -22.68
C VAL A 60 0.46 -6.35 -22.35
N LEU A 61 0.56 -7.60 -22.80
CA LEU A 61 1.74 -8.43 -22.58
C LEU A 61 2.99 -7.84 -23.23
N THR A 62 2.87 -7.32 -24.45
CA THR A 62 3.98 -6.69 -25.16
C THR A 62 4.54 -5.49 -24.39
N LYS A 63 3.65 -4.61 -23.92
CA LYS A 63 4.05 -3.45 -23.10
C LYS A 63 4.67 -3.88 -21.76
N GLY A 64 4.10 -4.87 -21.11
CA GLY A 64 4.64 -5.43 -19.87
C GLY A 64 6.05 -6.00 -20.06
N TYR A 65 6.30 -6.79 -21.10
CA TYR A 65 7.63 -7.30 -21.44
C TYR A 65 8.65 -6.20 -21.74
N GLU A 66 8.22 -5.08 -22.33
CA GLU A 66 9.08 -3.93 -22.56
C GLU A 66 9.54 -3.30 -21.22
N LEU A 67 8.60 -3.08 -20.27
CA LEU A 67 8.91 -2.58 -18.94
C LEU A 67 9.86 -3.51 -18.17
N GLU A 68 9.61 -4.83 -18.22
CA GLU A 68 10.48 -5.82 -17.60
C GLU A 68 11.89 -5.82 -18.20
N ARG A 69 12.01 -5.69 -19.53
CA ARG A 69 13.30 -5.63 -20.21
C ARG A 69 14.10 -4.38 -19.81
N GLN A 70 13.40 -3.28 -19.52
CA GLN A 70 13.99 -2.04 -19.02
C GLN A 70 14.24 -2.07 -17.51
N ARG A 71 13.91 -3.19 -16.83
CA ARG A 71 13.96 -3.35 -15.36
C ARG A 71 13.09 -2.33 -14.59
N MET A 72 12.07 -1.78 -15.23
CA MET A 72 11.08 -0.88 -14.64
C MET A 72 10.03 -1.71 -13.89
N TRP A 73 10.49 -2.39 -12.81
CA TRP A 73 9.68 -3.39 -12.12
C TRP A 73 8.43 -2.82 -11.46
N ALA A 74 8.50 -1.60 -10.90
CA ALA A 74 7.35 -0.91 -10.29
C ALA A 74 6.26 -0.66 -11.34
N ASP A 75 6.65 -0.13 -12.50
CA ASP A 75 5.73 0.17 -13.60
C ASP A 75 5.16 -1.11 -14.22
N ALA A 76 5.98 -2.17 -14.32
CA ALA A 76 5.50 -3.48 -14.77
C ALA A 76 4.43 -4.07 -13.83
N VAL A 77 4.64 -3.97 -12.50
CA VAL A 77 3.65 -4.40 -11.50
C VAL A 77 2.36 -3.60 -11.66
N GLN A 78 2.42 -2.27 -11.71
CA GLN A 78 1.24 -1.41 -11.88
C GLN A 78 0.50 -1.69 -13.20
N HIS A 79 1.25 -1.91 -14.27
CA HIS A 79 0.73 -2.25 -15.58
C HIS A 79 -0.04 -3.58 -15.55
N TYR A 80 0.55 -4.65 -15.00
CA TYR A 80 -0.10 -5.96 -14.91
C TYR A 80 -1.26 -5.99 -13.91
N GLU A 81 -1.21 -5.24 -12.82
CA GLU A 81 -2.36 -5.06 -11.90
C GLU A 81 -3.55 -4.40 -12.62
N SER A 82 -3.28 -3.37 -13.41
CA SER A 82 -4.32 -2.72 -14.22
C SER A 82 -4.86 -3.65 -15.31
N ALA A 83 -4.00 -4.45 -15.91
CA ALA A 83 -4.38 -5.45 -16.90
C ALA A 83 -5.28 -6.54 -16.31
N LEU A 84 -5.00 -7.03 -15.10
CA LEU A 84 -5.85 -8.04 -14.45
C LEU A 84 -7.24 -7.54 -14.09
N ARG A 85 -7.45 -6.22 -13.95
CA ARG A 85 -8.81 -5.66 -13.81
C ARG A 85 -9.62 -5.79 -15.11
N ARG A 86 -8.95 -5.77 -16.27
CA ARG A 86 -9.57 -5.94 -17.60
C ARG A 86 -9.67 -7.42 -17.99
N PHE A 87 -8.67 -8.22 -17.63
CA PHE A 87 -8.51 -9.63 -17.98
C PHE A 87 -8.35 -10.51 -16.72
N PRO A 88 -9.36 -10.62 -15.86
CA PRO A 88 -9.24 -11.25 -14.53
C PRO A 88 -8.89 -12.74 -14.59
N ASP A 89 -9.23 -13.43 -15.69
CA ASP A 89 -8.98 -14.85 -15.91
C ASP A 89 -7.66 -15.13 -16.67
N SER A 90 -6.91 -14.10 -17.06
CA SER A 90 -5.63 -14.26 -17.77
C SER A 90 -4.55 -14.84 -16.86
N ARG A 91 -4.22 -16.10 -17.10
CA ARG A 91 -3.15 -16.79 -16.38
C ARG A 91 -1.77 -16.23 -16.71
N VAL A 92 -1.56 -15.79 -17.95
CA VAL A 92 -0.28 -15.26 -18.41
C VAL A 92 -0.02 -13.92 -17.73
N VAL A 93 -0.99 -13.00 -17.75
CA VAL A 93 -0.87 -11.71 -17.06
C VAL A 93 -0.64 -11.91 -15.56
N TYR A 94 -1.36 -12.83 -14.93
CA TYR A 94 -1.17 -13.16 -13.52
C TYR A 94 0.25 -13.69 -13.22
N GLN A 95 0.78 -14.59 -14.05
CA GLN A 95 2.14 -15.11 -13.90
C GLN A 95 3.20 -14.00 -14.05
N ARG A 96 3.04 -13.11 -15.06
CA ARG A 96 3.95 -11.98 -15.25
C ARG A 96 3.91 -11.01 -14.07
N LEU A 97 2.72 -10.73 -13.53
CA LEU A 97 2.58 -9.94 -12.32
C LEU A 97 3.36 -10.53 -11.15
N LEU A 98 3.23 -11.85 -10.90
CA LEU A 98 3.95 -12.51 -9.81
C LEU A 98 5.48 -12.41 -9.97
N ILE A 99 6.00 -12.67 -11.17
CA ILE A 99 7.43 -12.56 -11.47
C ILE A 99 7.91 -11.11 -11.28
N SER A 100 7.18 -10.14 -11.82
CA SER A 100 7.52 -8.71 -11.70
C SER A 100 7.49 -8.24 -10.24
N ARG A 101 6.53 -8.70 -9.44
CA ARG A 101 6.50 -8.43 -7.99
C ARG A 101 7.70 -9.01 -7.26
N LEU A 102 8.10 -10.25 -7.53
CA LEU A 102 9.28 -10.86 -6.91
C LEU A 102 10.55 -10.08 -7.27
N ARG A 103 10.73 -9.70 -8.56
CA ARG A 103 11.87 -8.90 -9.00
C ARG A 103 11.88 -7.50 -8.38
N TYR A 104 10.73 -6.85 -8.35
CA TYR A 104 10.57 -5.55 -7.69
C TYR A 104 10.94 -5.63 -6.21
N ASP A 105 10.47 -6.68 -5.51
CA ASP A 105 10.70 -6.84 -4.09
C ASP A 105 12.18 -7.12 -3.78
N VAL A 106 12.86 -7.99 -4.55
CA VAL A 106 14.31 -8.19 -4.44
C VAL A 106 15.04 -6.88 -4.69
N HIS A 107 14.74 -6.19 -5.81
CA HIS A 107 15.39 -4.92 -6.15
C HIS A 107 15.26 -3.90 -5.02
N ARG A 108 14.03 -3.69 -4.51
CA ARG A 108 13.74 -2.76 -3.41
C ARG A 108 14.49 -3.11 -2.14
N ARG A 109 14.50 -4.38 -1.71
CA ARG A 109 15.17 -4.80 -0.47
C ARG A 109 16.68 -4.60 -0.52
N TYR A 110 17.31 -4.94 -1.64
CA TYR A 110 18.77 -4.80 -1.80
C TYR A 110 19.20 -3.40 -2.24
N THR A 111 18.27 -2.45 -2.33
CA THR A 111 18.51 -1.01 -2.43
C THR A 111 18.24 -0.31 -1.10
N ASP A 112 17.37 -0.86 -0.26
CA ASP A 112 16.94 -0.28 1.01
C ASP A 112 18.05 -0.43 2.07
N HIS A 113 18.72 0.66 2.39
CA HIS A 113 19.77 0.72 3.40
C HIS A 113 19.28 0.28 4.80
N SER A 114 18.02 0.52 5.14
CA SER A 114 17.43 0.14 6.43
C SER A 114 17.24 -1.37 6.52
N PHE A 115 16.85 -2.01 5.42
CA PHE A 115 16.79 -3.47 5.32
C PHE A 115 18.19 -4.07 5.44
N LEU A 116 19.17 -3.58 4.66
CA LEU A 116 20.55 -4.05 4.68
C LEU A 116 21.18 -3.90 6.08
N ALA A 117 20.92 -2.79 6.77
CA ALA A 117 21.34 -2.59 8.16
C ALA A 117 20.68 -3.59 9.12
N SER A 118 19.39 -3.88 8.92
CA SER A 118 18.63 -4.82 9.77
C SER A 118 19.09 -6.27 9.60
N VAL A 119 19.66 -6.65 8.45
CA VAL A 119 20.11 -8.02 8.17
C VAL A 119 21.60 -8.24 8.42
N ARG A 120 22.39 -7.17 8.53
CA ARG A 120 23.86 -7.25 8.64
C ARG A 120 24.34 -8.18 9.77
N ASP A 121 23.70 -8.05 10.94
CA ASP A 121 24.09 -8.79 12.16
C ASP A 121 23.15 -9.97 12.44
N LEU A 122 22.28 -10.32 11.49
CA LEU A 122 21.31 -11.39 11.66
C LEU A 122 21.95 -12.75 11.41
N SER A 123 22.00 -13.60 12.43
CA SER A 123 22.46 -14.98 12.27
C SER A 123 21.46 -15.84 11.49
N THR A 124 21.94 -16.95 10.91
CA THR A 124 21.07 -17.94 10.24
C THR A 124 19.96 -18.47 11.17
N THR A 125 20.28 -18.70 12.44
CA THR A 125 19.28 -19.15 13.43
C THR A 125 18.19 -18.11 13.62
N GLN A 126 18.55 -16.84 13.80
CA GLN A 126 17.58 -15.75 13.94
C GLN A 126 16.74 -15.56 12.68
N ALA A 127 17.32 -15.72 11.49
CA ALA A 127 16.59 -15.64 10.22
C ALA A 127 15.57 -16.80 10.08
N LEU A 128 15.93 -18.03 10.45
CA LEU A 128 15.04 -19.17 10.50
C LEU A 128 13.95 -19.04 11.57
N ASP A 129 14.26 -18.41 12.70
CA ASP A 129 13.28 -18.12 13.75
C ASP A 129 12.32 -17.03 13.30
N LEU A 130 12.79 -15.99 12.61
CA LEU A 130 11.96 -14.96 11.97
C LEU A 130 11.00 -15.58 10.94
N TYR A 131 11.51 -16.48 10.08
CA TYR A 131 10.66 -17.24 9.16
C TYR A 131 9.58 -18.04 9.91
N SER A 132 9.96 -18.77 10.95
CA SER A 132 9.04 -19.58 11.75
C SER A 132 7.99 -18.73 12.48
N GLU A 133 8.38 -17.61 13.03
CA GLU A 133 7.50 -16.66 13.70
C GLU A 133 6.51 -16.04 12.70
N THR A 134 6.97 -15.70 11.49
CA THR A 134 6.09 -15.25 10.40
C THR A 134 5.07 -16.33 10.05
N LEU A 135 5.48 -17.58 9.82
CA LEU A 135 4.54 -18.67 9.54
C LEU A 135 3.52 -18.89 10.68
N ALA A 136 3.93 -18.69 11.94
CA ALA A 136 3.03 -18.77 13.08
C ALA A 136 1.98 -17.64 13.07
N ASN A 137 2.39 -16.42 12.75
CA ASN A 137 1.47 -15.29 12.59
C ASN A 137 0.51 -15.53 11.42
N LEU A 138 0.98 -16.03 10.29
CA LEU A 138 0.13 -16.42 9.14
C LEU A 138 -0.92 -17.45 9.55
N GLN A 139 -0.50 -18.51 10.23
CA GLN A 139 -1.40 -19.56 10.71
C GLN A 139 -2.49 -19.03 11.62
N THR A 140 -2.16 -18.05 12.47
CA THR A 140 -3.05 -17.57 13.54
C THR A 140 -3.94 -16.42 13.07
N HIS A 141 -3.37 -15.47 12.34
CA HIS A 141 -3.99 -14.17 12.11
C HIS A 141 -4.34 -13.87 10.66
N TYR A 142 -3.71 -14.53 9.67
CA TYR A 142 -4.02 -14.22 8.27
C TYR A 142 -5.50 -14.45 7.95
N VAL A 143 -6.07 -13.55 7.18
CA VAL A 143 -7.51 -13.50 6.88
C VAL A 143 -8.03 -14.74 6.14
N GLU A 144 -7.18 -15.42 5.38
CA GLU A 144 -7.52 -16.62 4.62
C GLU A 144 -6.73 -17.84 5.11
N THR A 145 -7.17 -19.05 4.71
CA THR A 145 -6.43 -20.27 5.03
C THR A 145 -5.14 -20.32 4.21
N VAL A 146 -4.02 -20.59 4.89
CA VAL A 146 -2.70 -20.64 4.27
C VAL A 146 -2.49 -22.00 3.58
N ASP A 147 -2.14 -21.98 2.31
CA ASP A 147 -1.66 -23.16 1.57
C ASP A 147 -0.13 -23.26 1.73
N TRP A 148 0.31 -24.11 2.61
CA TRP A 148 1.74 -24.29 2.92
C TRP A 148 2.55 -24.75 1.72
N SER A 149 1.98 -25.55 0.82
CA SER A 149 2.66 -26.00 -0.40
C SER A 149 2.94 -24.82 -1.32
N ARG A 150 1.97 -23.92 -1.43
CA ARG A 150 2.10 -22.70 -2.20
C ARG A 150 3.13 -21.74 -1.57
N VAL A 151 3.14 -21.63 -0.25
CA VAL A 151 4.15 -20.82 0.49
C VAL A 151 5.56 -21.32 0.20
N LEU A 152 5.81 -22.63 0.26
CA LEU A 152 7.14 -23.19 -0.07
C LEU A 152 7.51 -22.97 -1.54
N LEU A 153 6.57 -23.18 -2.45
CA LEU A 153 6.77 -22.98 -3.89
C LEU A 153 7.23 -21.54 -4.20
N HIS A 154 6.55 -20.55 -3.64
CA HIS A 154 6.88 -19.15 -3.89
C HIS A 154 8.15 -18.72 -3.16
N GLY A 155 8.43 -19.29 -1.97
CA GLY A 155 9.72 -19.10 -1.32
C GLY A 155 10.88 -19.58 -2.19
N THR A 156 10.70 -20.74 -2.84
CA THR A 156 11.69 -21.27 -3.79
C THR A 156 11.83 -20.36 -5.01
N ALA A 157 10.71 -19.91 -5.59
CA ALA A 157 10.73 -18.99 -6.72
C ALA A 157 11.38 -17.63 -6.37
N ALA A 158 11.17 -17.12 -5.15
CA ALA A 158 11.83 -15.91 -4.69
C ALA A 158 13.35 -16.07 -4.61
N LEU A 159 13.83 -17.18 -4.06
CA LEU A 159 15.26 -17.50 -4.05
C LEU A 159 15.82 -17.60 -5.48
N GLU A 160 15.12 -18.26 -6.40
CA GLU A 160 15.54 -18.37 -7.81
C GLU A 160 15.61 -17.01 -8.50
N VAL A 161 14.63 -16.14 -8.27
CA VAL A 161 14.65 -14.77 -8.78
C VAL A 161 15.82 -13.99 -8.19
N ALA A 162 16.06 -14.10 -6.88
CA ALA A 162 17.19 -13.43 -6.22
C ALA A 162 18.55 -13.89 -6.81
N LEU A 163 18.71 -15.19 -7.07
CA LEU A 163 19.92 -15.75 -7.69
C LEU A 163 20.13 -15.33 -9.17
N ASP A 164 19.15 -14.68 -9.80
CA ASP A 164 19.22 -14.08 -11.14
C ASP A 164 19.42 -12.55 -11.10
N GLU A 165 19.34 -11.93 -9.92
CA GLU A 165 19.47 -10.48 -9.74
C GLU A 165 20.87 -10.06 -9.33
N GLU A 166 21.49 -9.18 -10.13
CA GLU A 166 22.86 -8.72 -9.93
C GLU A 166 23.11 -8.10 -8.55
N ARG A 167 22.15 -7.31 -8.05
CA ARG A 167 22.27 -6.66 -6.73
C ARG A 167 22.36 -7.69 -5.61
N PHE A 168 21.52 -8.72 -5.66
CA PHE A 168 21.56 -9.81 -4.70
C PHE A 168 22.90 -10.56 -4.77
N ILE A 169 23.34 -10.91 -5.98
CA ILE A 169 24.59 -11.66 -6.21
C ILE A 169 25.80 -10.85 -5.72
N ASN A 170 25.87 -9.58 -6.09
CA ASN A 170 26.98 -8.71 -5.67
C ASN A 170 27.05 -8.54 -4.15
N SER A 171 25.90 -8.54 -3.47
CA SER A 171 25.82 -8.40 -2.02
C SER A 171 26.12 -9.70 -1.26
N ASN A 172 25.73 -10.87 -1.81
CA ASN A 172 25.72 -12.13 -1.07
C ASN A 172 26.69 -13.20 -1.62
N LEU A 173 27.11 -13.08 -2.87
CA LEU A 173 27.93 -14.06 -3.60
C LEU A 173 29.06 -13.39 -4.41
N PRO A 174 29.81 -12.44 -3.83
CA PRO A 174 30.87 -11.75 -4.56
C PRO A 174 31.95 -12.75 -4.98
N GLY A 175 32.26 -12.78 -6.30
CA GLY A 175 33.31 -13.64 -6.87
C GLY A 175 32.94 -15.12 -7.02
N VAL A 176 31.70 -15.51 -6.76
CA VAL A 176 31.22 -16.87 -7.00
C VAL A 176 30.98 -17.07 -8.50
N ASP A 177 31.37 -18.23 -9.02
CA ASP A 177 31.18 -18.60 -10.41
C ASP A 177 29.69 -18.59 -10.79
N ARG A 178 29.37 -17.92 -11.88
CA ARG A 178 27.99 -17.80 -12.38
C ARG A 178 27.40 -19.13 -12.81
N ASP A 179 28.20 -20.05 -13.33
CA ASP A 179 27.73 -21.39 -13.70
C ASP A 179 27.36 -22.21 -12.46
N ALA A 180 28.10 -22.07 -11.36
CA ALA A 180 27.77 -22.71 -10.10
C ALA A 180 26.44 -22.20 -9.50
N ILE A 181 26.21 -20.88 -9.56
CA ILE A 181 24.95 -20.25 -9.15
C ILE A 181 23.79 -20.78 -9.99
N GLU A 182 23.94 -20.81 -11.32
CA GLU A 182 22.92 -21.28 -12.24
C GLU A 182 22.62 -22.78 -12.02
N GLN A 183 23.62 -23.61 -11.85
CA GLN A 183 23.45 -25.03 -11.53
C GLN A 183 22.70 -25.23 -10.22
N PHE A 184 23.01 -24.46 -9.19
CA PHE A 184 22.26 -24.51 -7.93
C PHE A 184 20.80 -24.08 -8.14
N ARG A 185 20.58 -22.96 -8.82
CA ARG A 185 19.25 -22.40 -9.11
C ARG A 185 18.35 -23.41 -9.83
N LEU A 186 18.86 -24.09 -10.85
CA LEU A 186 18.12 -25.08 -11.61
C LEU A 186 17.82 -26.38 -10.82
N ASN A 187 18.58 -26.66 -9.77
CA ASN A 187 18.48 -27.89 -9.02
C ASN A 187 17.69 -27.78 -7.71
N VAL A 188 17.50 -26.57 -7.15
CA VAL A 188 16.85 -26.38 -5.84
C VAL A 188 15.45 -27.01 -5.76
N HIS A 189 14.67 -26.95 -6.84
CA HIS A 189 13.38 -27.61 -6.89
C HIS A 189 13.45 -29.15 -6.83
N ARG A 190 14.49 -29.73 -7.44
CA ARG A 190 14.69 -31.19 -7.41
C ARG A 190 14.98 -31.64 -5.99
N GLU A 191 15.76 -30.87 -5.25
CA GLU A 191 16.12 -31.17 -3.87
C GLU A 191 14.93 -31.05 -2.89
N LEU A 192 13.91 -30.28 -3.26
CA LEU A 192 12.69 -30.13 -2.47
C LEU A 192 11.58 -31.13 -2.82
N ARG A 193 11.74 -31.91 -3.90
CA ARG A 193 10.72 -32.90 -4.31
C ARG A 193 10.54 -33.96 -3.23
N GLY A 194 9.26 -34.29 -2.94
CA GLY A 194 8.87 -35.33 -1.99
C GLY A 194 8.98 -34.92 -0.52
N ARG A 195 9.40 -33.67 -0.20
CA ARG A 195 9.35 -33.18 1.17
C ARG A 195 7.92 -32.86 1.58
N SER A 196 7.61 -33.13 2.86
CA SER A 196 6.32 -32.76 3.44
C SER A 196 6.13 -31.25 3.45
N THR A 197 4.91 -30.79 3.17
CA THR A 197 4.47 -29.40 3.21
C THR A 197 3.13 -29.27 3.94
N GLN A 198 2.85 -30.17 4.88
CA GLN A 198 1.57 -30.21 5.59
C GLN A 198 1.49 -29.18 6.71
N THR A 199 2.63 -28.81 7.27
CA THR A 199 2.70 -27.95 8.44
C THR A 199 3.76 -26.84 8.27
N ARG A 200 3.64 -25.77 9.03
CA ARG A 200 4.68 -24.74 9.13
C ARG A 200 6.05 -25.28 9.59
N PHE A 201 6.06 -26.39 10.33
CA PHE A 201 7.29 -27.03 10.77
C PHE A 201 8.01 -27.74 9.63
N ASP A 202 7.25 -28.36 8.71
CA ASP A 202 7.82 -28.95 7.50
C ASP A 202 8.48 -27.88 6.63
N LEU A 203 7.85 -26.69 6.54
CA LEU A 203 8.41 -25.58 5.77
C LEU A 203 9.73 -25.09 6.40
N ARG A 204 9.76 -24.92 7.74
CA ARG A 204 11.00 -24.56 8.44
C ARG A 204 12.12 -25.56 8.15
N ALA A 205 11.82 -26.85 8.22
CA ALA A 205 12.77 -27.91 7.93
C ALA A 205 13.26 -27.88 6.47
N ALA A 206 12.36 -27.63 5.52
CA ALA A 206 12.71 -27.48 4.10
C ALA A 206 13.62 -26.26 3.86
N VAL A 207 13.31 -25.11 4.45
CA VAL A 207 14.14 -23.89 4.33
C VAL A 207 15.51 -24.08 4.99
N SER A 208 15.57 -24.69 6.18
CA SER A 208 16.83 -25.02 6.83
C SER A 208 17.71 -25.94 5.98
N PHE A 209 17.09 -26.93 5.33
CA PHE A 209 17.80 -27.82 4.40
C PHE A 209 18.36 -27.07 3.19
N VAL A 210 17.55 -26.20 2.55
CA VAL A 210 18.03 -25.41 1.40
C VAL A 210 19.11 -24.42 1.83
N ALA A 211 19.02 -23.83 3.02
CA ALA A 211 20.03 -22.92 3.54
C ALA A 211 21.39 -23.60 3.71
N ASN A 212 21.41 -24.84 4.23
CA ASN A 212 22.64 -25.63 4.34
C ASN A 212 23.18 -26.01 2.95
N LEU A 213 22.31 -26.47 2.05
CA LEU A 213 22.69 -26.85 0.68
C LEU A 213 23.27 -25.66 -0.10
N ALA A 214 22.65 -24.48 0.02
CA ALA A 214 23.10 -23.25 -0.62
C ALA A 214 24.48 -22.82 -0.09
N HIS A 215 24.68 -22.95 1.22
CA HIS A 215 25.97 -22.66 1.83
C HIS A 215 27.07 -23.62 1.33
N GLU A 216 26.79 -24.91 1.29
CA GLU A 216 27.73 -25.92 0.83
C GLU A 216 28.09 -25.83 -0.66
N ARG A 217 27.10 -25.47 -1.52
CA ARG A 217 27.27 -25.51 -2.97
C ARG A 217 27.79 -24.21 -3.57
N ILE A 218 27.35 -23.07 -3.04
CA ILE A 218 27.65 -21.74 -3.60
C ILE A 218 28.09 -20.71 -2.55
N GLY A 219 28.27 -21.11 -1.27
CA GLY A 219 28.67 -20.20 -0.21
C GLY A 219 27.61 -19.19 0.22
N LEU A 220 26.35 -19.32 -0.25
CA LEU A 220 25.27 -18.41 0.14
C LEU A 220 24.94 -18.56 1.61
N SER A 221 24.85 -17.44 2.34
CA SER A 221 24.54 -17.47 3.76
C SER A 221 23.14 -18.03 4.03
N GLY A 222 22.99 -18.78 5.13
CA GLY A 222 21.67 -19.28 5.53
C GLY A 222 20.70 -18.14 5.89
N THR A 223 21.23 -16.99 6.30
CA THR A 223 20.44 -15.77 6.53
C THR A 223 19.80 -15.29 5.23
N ALA A 224 20.60 -15.06 4.17
CA ALA A 224 20.10 -14.62 2.88
C ALA A 224 19.09 -15.63 2.30
N THR A 225 19.39 -16.94 2.35
CA THR A 225 18.47 -17.98 1.90
C THR A 225 17.13 -17.91 2.64
N SER A 226 17.16 -17.83 3.99
CA SER A 226 15.93 -17.79 4.80
C SER A 226 15.08 -16.55 4.55
N LEU A 227 15.71 -15.40 4.31
CA LEU A 227 15.02 -14.15 4.02
C LEU A 227 14.35 -14.16 2.63
N GLU A 228 14.96 -14.81 1.63
CA GLU A 228 14.31 -14.97 0.32
C GLU A 228 13.09 -15.90 0.41
N PHE A 229 13.18 -17.00 1.16
CA PHE A 229 12.00 -17.82 1.44
C PHE A 229 10.91 -17.07 2.21
N LEU A 230 11.30 -16.22 3.16
CA LEU A 230 10.37 -15.39 3.92
C LEU A 230 9.65 -14.39 3.00
N SER A 231 10.39 -13.72 2.14
CA SER A 231 9.84 -12.78 1.17
C SER A 231 8.86 -13.44 0.21
N GLY A 232 9.25 -14.60 -0.36
CA GLY A 232 8.38 -15.39 -1.21
C GLY A 232 7.11 -15.86 -0.50
N ALA A 233 7.21 -16.26 0.76
CA ALA A 233 6.06 -16.65 1.57
C ALA A 233 5.03 -15.52 1.71
N ILE A 234 5.50 -14.30 1.93
CA ILE A 234 4.67 -13.12 2.11
C ILE A 234 4.07 -12.65 0.78
N SER A 235 4.85 -12.62 -0.30
CA SER A 235 4.44 -12.13 -1.62
C SER A 235 3.28 -12.91 -2.26
N THR A 236 2.98 -14.12 -1.73
CA THR A 236 1.89 -14.96 -2.23
C THR A 236 0.52 -14.63 -1.67
N LEU A 237 0.48 -13.85 -0.60
CA LEU A 237 -0.72 -13.70 0.22
C LEU A 237 -1.65 -12.64 -0.39
N ASP A 238 -1.29 -11.41 -0.27
CA ASP A 238 -2.03 -10.25 -0.76
C ASP A 238 -1.08 -9.05 -0.93
N PRO A 239 -1.49 -7.98 -1.65
CA PRO A 239 -0.60 -6.85 -1.93
C PRO A 239 -0.28 -5.97 -0.70
N TYR A 240 -0.96 -6.19 0.44
CA TYR A 240 -0.82 -5.36 1.63
C TYR A 240 0.00 -6.03 2.74
N THR A 241 0.15 -7.35 2.68
CA THR A 241 1.00 -8.10 3.61
C THR A 241 2.47 -7.92 3.24
N ARG A 242 3.28 -7.43 4.19
CA ARG A 242 4.71 -7.15 3.96
C ARG A 242 5.54 -7.24 5.22
N LEU A 243 6.81 -7.59 5.05
CA LEU A 243 7.83 -7.45 6.08
C LEU A 243 8.31 -6.00 6.13
N LEU A 244 8.50 -5.48 7.33
CA LEU A 244 9.01 -4.14 7.59
C LEU A 244 10.38 -4.26 8.25
N SER A 245 11.38 -3.52 7.76
CA SER A 245 12.64 -3.32 8.47
C SER A 245 12.40 -2.56 9.78
N GLY A 246 13.40 -2.50 10.65
CA GLY A 246 13.29 -1.76 11.91
C GLY A 246 12.88 -0.30 11.70
N SER A 247 13.49 0.37 10.73
CA SER A 247 13.17 1.78 10.41
C SER A 247 11.76 1.95 9.85
N GLN A 248 11.34 1.08 8.92
CA GLN A 248 9.99 1.10 8.36
C GLN A 248 8.92 0.83 9.41
N LEU A 249 9.22 -0.05 10.38
CA LEU A 249 8.33 -0.32 11.50
C LEU A 249 8.19 0.91 12.41
N ASP A 250 9.30 1.58 12.73
CA ASP A 250 9.31 2.78 13.55
C ASP A 250 8.59 3.94 12.82
N GLU A 251 8.78 4.09 11.52
CA GLU A 251 8.05 5.04 10.70
C GLU A 251 6.53 4.76 10.69
N MET A 252 6.13 3.50 10.55
CA MET A 252 4.73 3.12 10.60
C MET A 252 4.10 3.48 11.96
N PHE A 253 4.81 3.22 13.07
CA PHE A 253 4.32 3.62 14.39
C PHE A 253 4.30 5.14 14.57
N SER A 254 5.28 5.87 14.04
CA SER A 254 5.29 7.34 14.01
C SER A 254 4.06 7.90 13.30
N ASN A 255 3.72 7.36 12.14
CA ASN A 255 2.52 7.75 11.40
C ASN A 255 1.22 7.44 12.16
N ILE A 256 1.18 6.32 12.88
CA ILE A 256 0.05 5.94 13.75
C ILE A 256 -0.08 6.90 14.94
N GLU A 257 1.03 7.23 15.58
CA GLU A 257 1.05 8.15 16.74
C GLU A 257 0.81 9.61 16.33
N GLY A 258 1.04 9.97 15.07
CA GLY A 258 0.95 11.33 14.55
C GLY A 258 2.15 12.20 14.95
N ASN A 259 3.32 11.57 15.14
CA ASN A 259 4.56 12.29 15.44
C ASN A 259 5.77 11.48 14.97
N PHE A 260 6.90 12.13 14.84
CA PHE A 260 8.17 11.46 14.54
C PHE A 260 9.32 12.16 15.29
N VAL A 261 10.44 11.44 15.42
CA VAL A 261 11.67 12.05 15.95
C VAL A 261 12.54 12.49 14.78
N GLY A 262 12.77 13.79 14.68
CA GLY A 262 13.52 14.38 13.57
C GLY A 262 13.65 15.91 13.68
N LEU A 263 13.76 16.55 12.52
CA LEU A 263 13.96 18.00 12.42
C LEU A 263 12.66 18.79 12.19
N GLY A 264 11.57 18.14 11.75
CA GLY A 264 10.33 18.83 11.43
C GLY A 264 10.35 19.52 10.07
N VAL A 265 10.86 18.82 9.04
CA VAL A 265 10.88 19.29 7.65
C VAL A 265 10.20 18.25 6.74
N GLU A 266 9.48 18.73 5.75
CA GLU A 266 9.01 17.95 4.61
C GLU A 266 10.02 18.11 3.46
N LEU A 267 10.44 16.99 2.89
CA LEU A 267 11.49 16.95 1.88
C LEU A 267 10.98 16.35 0.58
N LYS A 268 11.47 16.90 -0.53
CA LYS A 268 11.30 16.31 -1.87
C LYS A 268 12.69 16.07 -2.47
N PRO A 269 12.96 14.85 -2.95
CA PRO A 269 14.19 14.59 -3.70
C PRO A 269 14.26 15.46 -4.96
N ALA A 270 15.43 15.99 -5.23
CA ALA A 270 15.81 16.68 -6.47
C ALA A 270 17.15 16.08 -6.95
N ASP A 271 17.56 16.38 -8.18
CA ASP A 271 18.67 15.70 -8.86
C ASP A 271 20.00 15.70 -8.07
N ASP A 272 20.28 16.77 -7.30
CA ASP A 272 21.54 16.96 -6.59
C ASP A 272 21.37 17.39 -5.12
N HIS A 273 20.14 17.38 -4.58
CA HIS A 273 19.86 17.83 -3.22
C HIS A 273 18.51 17.36 -2.69
N LEU A 274 18.26 17.61 -1.41
CA LEU A 274 16.93 17.47 -0.79
C LEU A 274 16.29 18.87 -0.70
N GLN A 275 15.21 19.08 -1.45
CA GLN A 275 14.45 20.33 -1.42
C GLN A 275 13.54 20.34 -0.19
N ILE A 276 13.59 21.41 0.61
CA ILE A 276 12.68 21.63 1.74
C ILE A 276 11.37 22.20 1.20
N VAL A 277 10.30 21.40 1.27
CA VAL A 277 8.96 21.78 0.81
C VAL A 277 8.26 22.61 1.88
N SER A 278 8.29 22.14 3.12
CA SER A 278 7.68 22.80 4.25
C SER A 278 8.48 22.58 5.54
N VAL A 279 8.29 23.46 6.51
CA VAL A 279 8.88 23.38 7.86
C VAL A 279 7.74 23.42 8.86
N ILE A 280 7.72 22.46 9.79
CA ILE A 280 6.68 22.36 10.82
C ILE A 280 6.91 23.45 11.86
N PRO A 281 5.93 24.37 12.08
CA PRO A 281 6.06 25.44 13.07
C PRO A 281 6.35 24.93 14.48
N GLY A 282 7.30 25.55 15.18
CA GLY A 282 7.75 25.13 16.50
C GLY A 282 8.60 23.86 16.50
N GLY A 283 8.89 23.29 15.33
CA GLY A 283 9.81 22.16 15.18
C GLY A 283 11.29 22.57 15.27
N PRO A 284 12.21 21.59 15.43
CA PRO A 284 13.65 21.88 15.56
C PRO A 284 14.25 22.69 14.39
N ALA A 285 13.80 22.43 13.17
CA ALA A 285 14.27 23.16 11.98
C ALA A 285 13.73 24.60 11.95
N ASP A 286 12.47 24.82 12.34
CA ASP A 286 11.88 26.15 12.46
C ASP A 286 12.62 26.99 13.49
N GLU A 287 12.89 26.47 14.67
CA GLU A 287 13.68 27.12 15.72
C GLU A 287 15.13 27.42 15.28
N ALA A 288 15.70 26.57 14.41
CA ALA A 288 17.02 26.81 13.82
C ALA A 288 16.97 27.80 12.64
N GLY A 289 15.79 28.31 12.28
CA GLY A 289 15.57 29.27 11.21
C GLY A 289 15.70 28.67 9.81
N VAL A 290 15.42 27.40 9.63
CA VAL A 290 15.31 26.76 8.32
C VAL A 290 14.01 27.21 7.65
N LEU A 291 14.05 27.47 6.35
CA LEU A 291 12.91 28.01 5.60
C LEU A 291 12.47 27.03 4.49
N ALA A 292 11.18 27.04 4.19
CA ALA A 292 10.67 26.39 3.00
C ALA A 292 11.32 27.00 1.74
N GLY A 293 11.62 26.16 0.74
CA GLY A 293 12.33 26.56 -0.47
C GLY A 293 13.85 26.48 -0.37
N GLU A 294 14.44 26.32 0.82
CA GLU A 294 15.86 26.02 0.96
C GLU A 294 16.19 24.58 0.57
N ARG A 295 17.47 24.30 0.34
CA ARG A 295 17.98 22.99 -0.07
C ARG A 295 18.93 22.46 0.97
N ILE A 296 18.78 21.19 1.38
CA ILE A 296 19.79 20.52 2.18
C ILE A 296 20.83 19.96 1.21
N VAL A 297 22.07 20.43 1.32
CA VAL A 297 23.19 20.06 0.45
C VAL A 297 24.19 19.13 1.14
N ARG A 298 24.16 19.04 2.48
CA ARG A 298 24.95 18.10 3.27
C ARG A 298 24.21 17.68 4.55
N VAL A 299 24.34 16.41 4.92
CA VAL A 299 23.85 15.87 6.19
C VAL A 299 24.99 15.10 6.84
N ALA A 300 25.39 15.50 8.05
CA ALA A 300 26.60 15.03 8.71
C ALA A 300 27.82 15.16 7.76
N ASP A 301 28.48 14.06 7.41
CA ASP A 301 29.63 14.04 6.50
C ASP A 301 29.24 13.71 5.05
N ALA A 302 27.95 13.51 4.75
CA ALA A 302 27.45 13.10 3.45
C ALA A 302 26.92 14.31 2.64
N GLU A 303 27.52 14.57 1.47
CA GLU A 303 26.99 15.52 0.50
C GLU A 303 25.78 14.91 -0.23
N THR A 304 24.67 15.63 -0.31
CA THR A 304 23.40 15.10 -0.86
C THR A 304 23.41 14.86 -2.37
N ASN A 305 24.36 15.48 -3.09
CA ASN A 305 24.58 15.26 -4.53
C ASN A 305 25.36 13.98 -4.86
N VAL A 306 25.91 13.29 -3.85
CA VAL A 306 26.74 12.08 -4.04
C VAL A 306 26.02 10.83 -3.53
N VAL A 307 25.14 11.00 -2.55
CA VAL A 307 24.42 9.90 -1.91
C VAL A 307 22.99 9.82 -2.41
N ASP A 308 22.41 8.63 -2.28
CA ASP A 308 20.99 8.41 -2.55
C ASP A 308 20.13 9.35 -1.69
N PRO A 309 19.12 10.04 -2.25
CA PRO A 309 18.25 10.96 -1.51
C PRO A 309 17.55 10.32 -0.30
N ASP A 310 17.13 9.05 -0.41
CA ASP A 310 16.49 8.33 0.69
C ASP A 310 17.48 8.08 1.83
N PHE A 311 18.74 7.75 1.49
CA PHE A 311 19.81 7.63 2.47
C PHE A 311 20.10 8.97 3.16
N ALA A 312 20.16 10.07 2.41
CA ALA A 312 20.35 11.40 2.97
C ALA A 312 19.19 11.80 3.91
N ALA A 313 17.95 11.46 3.55
CA ALA A 313 16.78 11.67 4.40
C ALA A 313 16.83 10.80 5.67
N ASP A 314 17.30 9.55 5.57
CA ASP A 314 17.49 8.69 6.74
C ASP A 314 18.53 9.21 7.72
N LEU A 315 19.59 9.89 7.25
CA LEU A 315 20.59 10.54 8.10
C LEU A 315 20.01 11.70 8.93
N LEU A 316 18.90 12.31 8.49
CA LEU A 316 18.20 13.36 9.26
C LEU A 316 17.43 12.77 10.44
N ARG A 317 17.05 11.49 10.37
CA ARG A 317 16.42 10.73 11.46
C ARG A 317 17.49 10.29 12.47
N GLY A 318 17.07 9.91 13.65
CA GLY A 318 17.98 9.40 14.68
C GLY A 318 17.35 9.43 16.08
N PRO A 319 18.09 9.04 17.11
CA PRO A 319 17.60 9.04 18.47
C PRO A 319 17.14 10.43 18.94
N GLU A 320 16.08 10.48 19.72
CA GLU A 320 15.62 11.72 20.34
C GLU A 320 16.75 12.34 21.20
N ASN A 321 16.88 13.68 21.15
CA ASN A 321 17.92 14.46 21.77
C ASN A 321 19.34 14.30 21.15
N SER A 322 19.50 13.56 20.07
CA SER A 322 20.77 13.54 19.31
C SER A 322 20.87 14.78 18.41
N VAL A 323 22.10 15.22 18.14
CA VAL A 323 22.38 16.37 17.26
C VAL A 323 22.77 15.89 15.87
N VAL A 324 22.29 16.56 14.84
CA VAL A 324 22.74 16.40 13.46
C VAL A 324 23.24 17.73 12.92
N SER A 325 24.37 17.68 12.21
CA SER A 325 24.88 18.81 11.43
C SER A 325 24.29 18.76 10.03
N ILE A 326 23.70 19.84 9.56
CA ILE A 326 23.24 19.98 8.19
C ILE A 326 23.79 21.26 7.57
N SER A 327 24.03 21.25 6.27
CA SER A 327 24.28 22.44 5.49
C SER A 327 23.07 22.72 4.61
N VAL A 328 22.49 23.90 4.76
CA VAL A 328 21.39 24.37 3.91
C VAL A 328 21.87 25.48 2.97
N ALA A 329 21.29 25.53 1.77
CA ALA A 329 21.53 26.56 0.79
C ALA A 329 20.20 27.25 0.42
N ASP A 330 20.20 28.60 0.41
CA ASP A 330 19.06 29.38 -0.05
C ASP A 330 18.95 29.37 -1.59
N THR A 331 17.92 30.01 -2.13
CA THR A 331 17.69 30.14 -3.58
C THR A 331 18.80 30.91 -4.32
N ALA A 332 19.58 31.71 -3.60
CA ALA A 332 20.75 32.44 -4.11
C ALA A 332 22.06 31.62 -4.01
N GLY A 333 21.99 30.40 -3.47
CA GLY A 333 23.14 29.50 -3.29
C GLY A 333 24.01 29.80 -2.08
N ARG A 334 23.59 30.70 -1.18
CA ARG A 334 24.34 31.02 0.06
C ARG A 334 24.16 29.86 1.03
N ARG A 335 25.28 29.28 1.47
CA ARG A 335 25.28 28.14 2.39
C ARG A 335 25.42 28.58 3.84
N ARG A 336 24.80 27.84 4.75
CA ARG A 336 24.96 27.96 6.20
C ARG A 336 24.94 26.56 6.83
N ASP A 337 25.80 26.39 7.83
CA ASP A 337 25.88 25.14 8.60
C ASP A 337 25.07 25.31 9.89
N LEU A 338 24.25 24.31 10.19
CA LEU A 338 23.36 24.27 11.34
C LEU A 338 23.60 22.98 12.12
N GLN A 339 23.55 23.09 13.44
CA GLN A 339 23.47 21.95 14.34
C GLN A 339 22.09 21.92 14.96
N ILE A 340 21.33 20.88 14.66
CA ILE A 340 19.94 20.79 15.06
C ILE A 340 19.75 19.55 15.93
N THR A 341 19.15 19.76 17.12
CA THR A 341 18.81 18.64 18.02
C THR A 341 17.51 18.00 17.56
N ARG A 342 17.54 16.71 17.31
CA ARG A 342 16.34 15.93 16.96
C ARG A 342 15.40 15.87 18.14
N ARG A 343 14.15 16.21 17.91
CA ARG A 343 13.08 16.11 18.92
C ARG A 343 11.87 15.43 18.33
N ARG A 344 10.95 15.05 19.20
CA ARG A 344 9.62 14.61 18.78
C ARG A 344 8.86 15.79 18.21
N VAL A 345 8.36 15.64 16.99
CA VAL A 345 7.60 16.63 16.24
C VAL A 345 6.21 16.06 15.98
N ASP A 346 5.17 16.76 16.40
CA ASP A 346 3.80 16.40 16.08
C ASP A 346 3.47 16.80 14.64
N VAL A 347 2.84 15.88 13.89
CA VAL A 347 2.39 16.10 12.52
C VAL A 347 0.87 16.25 12.54
N PRO A 348 0.35 17.47 12.34
CA PRO A 348 -1.10 17.66 12.27
C PRO A 348 -1.70 16.85 11.10
N CYS A 349 -2.84 16.20 11.35
CA CYS A 349 -3.58 15.53 10.30
C CYS A 349 -4.76 16.38 9.77
N VAL A 350 -5.08 17.49 10.43
CA VAL A 350 -6.10 18.45 10.00
C VAL A 350 -5.43 19.72 9.51
N GLU A 351 -5.70 20.07 8.25
CA GLU A 351 -5.10 21.21 7.54
C GLU A 351 -6.18 22.16 7.01
N ASN A 352 -5.82 23.38 6.69
CA ASN A 352 -6.63 24.37 5.97
C ASN A 352 -8.01 24.65 6.61
N VAL A 353 -8.03 24.89 7.92
CA VAL A 353 -9.25 25.14 8.70
C VAL A 353 -9.73 26.60 8.50
N HIS A 354 -10.78 26.81 7.70
CA HIS A 354 -11.34 28.14 7.41
C HIS A 354 -12.81 28.08 6.96
N LEU A 355 -13.48 29.24 6.89
CA LEU A 355 -14.77 29.38 6.24
C LEU A 355 -14.55 29.55 4.74
N VAL A 356 -14.80 28.52 3.95
CA VAL A 356 -14.65 28.51 2.48
C VAL A 356 -15.76 29.29 1.78
N ASP A 357 -16.93 29.41 2.40
CA ASP A 357 -18.00 30.32 1.99
C ASP A 357 -18.48 31.11 3.22
N VAL A 358 -18.00 32.34 3.31
CA VAL A 358 -18.32 33.26 4.44
C VAL A 358 -19.81 33.64 4.43
N THR A 359 -20.43 33.77 3.26
CA THR A 359 -21.84 34.19 3.11
C THR A 359 -22.76 33.11 3.63
N ASN A 360 -22.57 31.87 3.23
CA ASN A 360 -23.39 30.72 3.63
C ASN A 360 -22.87 30.04 4.90
N ARG A 361 -21.76 30.53 5.47
CA ARG A 361 -21.12 29.98 6.68
C ARG A 361 -20.70 28.52 6.52
N VAL A 362 -20.10 28.16 5.38
CA VAL A 362 -19.57 26.83 5.12
C VAL A 362 -18.15 26.75 5.66
N GLY A 363 -17.93 25.88 6.63
CA GLY A 363 -16.60 25.53 7.13
C GLY A 363 -15.94 24.48 6.26
N TYR A 364 -14.63 24.51 6.19
CA TYR A 364 -13.81 23.55 5.49
C TYR A 364 -12.62 23.16 6.34
N PHE A 365 -12.23 21.93 6.27
CA PHE A 365 -10.89 21.45 6.59
C PHE A 365 -10.54 20.20 5.77
N ARG A 366 -9.25 19.98 5.58
CA ARG A 366 -8.70 18.78 4.99
C ARG A 366 -8.18 17.84 6.06
N LEU A 367 -8.55 16.56 5.98
CA LEU A 367 -8.00 15.49 6.82
C LEU A 367 -7.06 14.63 5.98
N THR A 368 -5.77 14.69 6.28
CA THR A 368 -4.72 14.06 5.47
C THR A 368 -4.42 12.61 5.85
N ASN A 369 -4.71 12.21 7.11
CA ASN A 369 -4.47 10.87 7.61
C ASN A 369 -5.36 10.58 8.83
N PHE A 370 -5.59 9.29 9.15
CA PHE A 370 -6.24 8.86 10.38
C PHE A 370 -5.21 8.32 11.36
N GLN A 371 -4.85 9.12 12.35
CA GLN A 371 -3.87 8.83 13.40
C GLN A 371 -4.50 8.94 14.80
N LYS A 372 -3.78 8.62 15.87
CA LYS A 372 -4.31 8.65 17.24
C LYS A 372 -4.84 10.03 17.67
N THR A 373 -4.27 11.09 17.12
CA THR A 373 -4.65 12.47 17.44
C THR A 373 -5.85 12.97 16.65
N THR A 374 -6.27 12.26 15.59
CA THR A 374 -7.27 12.73 14.60
C THR A 374 -8.58 13.18 15.24
N ARG A 375 -9.14 12.40 16.17
CA ARG A 375 -10.38 12.78 16.85
C ARG A 375 -10.26 14.16 17.50
N ARG A 376 -9.20 14.37 18.29
CA ARG A 376 -8.95 15.64 18.99
C ARG A 376 -8.79 16.81 18.02
N GLU A 377 -8.04 16.60 16.94
CA GLU A 377 -7.76 17.64 15.93
C GLU A 377 -9.04 18.02 15.16
N VAL A 378 -9.84 17.03 14.76
CA VAL A 378 -11.15 17.26 14.13
C VAL A 378 -12.12 17.99 15.08
N GLU A 379 -12.17 17.60 16.37
CA GLU A 379 -12.97 18.30 17.36
C GLU A 379 -12.53 19.77 17.51
N GLN A 380 -11.21 20.03 17.55
CA GLN A 380 -10.67 21.38 17.65
C GLN A 380 -10.97 22.22 16.39
N ALA A 381 -10.85 21.64 15.19
CA ALA A 381 -11.20 22.30 13.93
C ALA A 381 -12.68 22.69 13.90
N VAL A 382 -13.57 21.79 14.30
CA VAL A 382 -15.01 22.06 14.39
C VAL A 382 -15.32 23.17 15.39
N ILE A 383 -14.69 23.14 16.59
CA ILE A 383 -14.85 24.22 17.58
C ILE A 383 -14.40 25.58 17.02
N THR A 384 -13.24 25.61 16.35
CA THR A 384 -12.72 26.83 15.72
C THR A 384 -13.69 27.38 14.68
N LEU A 385 -14.19 26.53 13.77
CA LEU A 385 -15.15 26.92 12.73
C LEU A 385 -16.50 27.35 13.31
N GLN A 386 -17.00 26.67 14.37
CA GLN A 386 -18.20 27.09 15.07
C GLN A 386 -18.04 28.47 15.74
N GLY A 387 -16.85 28.75 16.30
CA GLY A 387 -16.49 30.05 16.81
C GLY A 387 -16.53 31.16 15.74
N GLN A 388 -16.26 30.82 14.48
CA GLN A 388 -16.38 31.69 13.31
C GLN A 388 -17.83 31.76 12.76
N GLY A 389 -18.76 31.00 13.36
CA GLY A 389 -20.18 30.98 12.98
C GLY A 389 -20.53 29.97 11.90
N MET A 390 -19.74 28.91 11.72
CA MET A 390 -20.01 27.80 10.79
C MET A 390 -21.43 27.23 10.99
N ARG A 391 -22.13 26.97 9.89
CA ARG A 391 -23.46 26.32 9.85
C ARG A 391 -23.45 24.96 9.17
N SER A 392 -22.52 24.72 8.27
CA SER A 392 -22.33 23.46 7.54
C SER A 392 -20.84 23.21 7.31
N LEU A 393 -20.47 21.97 7.04
CA LEU A 393 -19.07 21.54 6.98
C LEU A 393 -18.78 20.77 5.68
N ILE A 394 -17.63 21.05 5.09
CA ILE A 394 -16.97 20.21 4.09
C ILE A 394 -15.73 19.58 4.74
N MET A 395 -15.70 18.24 4.79
CA MET A 395 -14.52 17.46 5.19
C MET A 395 -13.88 16.87 3.94
N ASP A 396 -12.65 17.29 3.66
CA ASP A 396 -11.90 16.82 2.50
C ASP A 396 -11.00 15.64 2.85
N LEU A 397 -11.30 14.48 2.26
CA LEU A 397 -10.52 13.24 2.38
C LEU A 397 -9.75 12.90 1.09
N ARG A 398 -9.70 13.78 0.10
CA ARG A 398 -8.95 13.54 -1.13
C ARG A 398 -7.46 13.39 -0.84
N GLY A 399 -6.84 12.36 -1.43
CA GLY A 399 -5.46 12.01 -1.18
C GLY A 399 -5.17 11.41 0.19
N ASN A 400 -6.18 11.13 1.03
CA ASN A 400 -6.01 10.52 2.35
C ASN A 400 -5.93 8.98 2.23
N PRO A 401 -4.75 8.35 2.45
CA PRO A 401 -4.58 6.91 2.27
C PRO A 401 -5.21 6.08 3.40
N GLY A 402 -5.82 6.73 4.38
CA GLY A 402 -6.42 6.08 5.55
C GLY A 402 -5.61 6.24 6.83
N GLY A 403 -5.35 5.14 7.52
CA GLY A 403 -4.67 5.10 8.80
C GLY A 403 -5.39 4.19 9.79
N LEU A 404 -5.52 4.61 11.05
CA LEU A 404 -6.16 3.82 12.10
C LEU A 404 -7.67 3.67 11.87
N LEU A 405 -8.14 2.43 11.81
CA LEU A 405 -9.57 2.09 11.78
C LEU A 405 -10.31 2.72 12.96
N THR A 406 -9.75 2.61 14.17
CA THR A 406 -10.37 3.15 15.39
C THR A 406 -10.51 4.67 15.32
N ALA A 407 -9.56 5.39 14.75
CA ALA A 407 -9.67 6.84 14.57
C ALA A 407 -10.81 7.22 13.61
N ALA A 408 -10.98 6.48 12.50
CA ALA A 408 -12.11 6.69 11.60
C ALA A 408 -13.46 6.41 12.28
N VAL A 409 -13.53 5.35 13.09
CA VAL A 409 -14.71 5.05 13.90
C VAL A 409 -15.01 6.15 14.90
N GLU A 410 -14.01 6.65 15.63
CA GLU A 410 -14.19 7.72 16.61
C GLU A 410 -14.65 9.04 15.99
N VAL A 411 -14.12 9.38 14.80
CA VAL A 411 -14.58 10.56 14.06
C VAL A 411 -16.00 10.34 13.53
N ALA A 412 -16.31 9.16 12.96
CA ALA A 412 -17.65 8.85 12.47
C ALA A 412 -18.71 8.88 13.60
N ASP A 413 -18.34 8.44 14.80
CA ASP A 413 -19.21 8.47 15.98
C ASP A 413 -19.63 9.90 16.39
N ARG A 414 -18.83 10.93 16.02
CA ARG A 414 -19.20 12.34 16.23
C ARG A 414 -20.30 12.82 15.28
N PHE A 415 -20.55 12.12 14.19
CA PHE A 415 -21.56 12.49 13.19
C PHE A 415 -22.78 11.56 13.17
N LEU A 416 -22.69 10.38 13.79
CA LEU A 416 -23.74 9.37 13.80
C LEU A 416 -24.29 9.19 15.23
N SER A 417 -25.61 9.17 15.38
CA SER A 417 -26.26 9.02 16.70
C SER A 417 -26.52 7.56 17.09
N ASP A 418 -26.52 6.65 16.14
CA ASP A 418 -26.85 5.24 16.31
C ASP A 418 -26.41 4.38 15.12
N GLY A 419 -26.56 3.07 15.25
CA GLY A 419 -26.38 2.11 14.17
C GLY A 419 -24.91 1.71 13.94
N ALA A 420 -24.69 0.91 12.91
CA ALA A 420 -23.35 0.45 12.55
C ALA A 420 -22.54 1.57 11.86
N ILE A 421 -21.24 1.61 12.17
CA ILE A 421 -20.24 2.42 11.46
C ILE A 421 -19.47 1.54 10.47
N VAL A 422 -18.92 0.42 10.95
CA VAL A 422 -18.18 -0.56 10.15
C VAL A 422 -18.21 -1.90 10.86
N THR A 423 -18.15 -2.99 10.09
CA THR A 423 -17.94 -4.33 10.66
C THR A 423 -16.68 -4.94 10.09
N THR A 424 -15.93 -5.66 10.92
CA THR A 424 -14.74 -6.42 10.48
C THR A 424 -15.01 -7.90 10.59
N ARG A 425 -14.52 -8.68 9.62
CA ARG A 425 -14.63 -10.13 9.59
C ARG A 425 -13.29 -10.74 9.18
N GLY A 426 -12.70 -11.52 10.05
CA GLY A 426 -11.49 -12.28 9.84
C GLY A 426 -11.73 -13.78 10.02
N ARG A 427 -10.76 -14.59 9.63
CA ARG A 427 -10.75 -16.02 9.91
C ARG A 427 -10.66 -16.30 11.42
N ASN A 428 -9.87 -15.50 12.12
CA ASN A 428 -9.82 -15.53 13.58
C ASN A 428 -11.01 -14.73 14.14
N ALA A 429 -11.82 -15.36 14.97
CA ALA A 429 -12.98 -14.71 15.59
C ALA A 429 -12.63 -13.46 16.42
N LYS A 430 -11.39 -13.36 16.90
CA LYS A 430 -10.89 -12.18 17.62
C LYS A 430 -10.75 -10.94 16.75
N GLU A 431 -10.79 -11.09 15.42
CA GLU A 431 -10.77 -10.00 14.47
C GLU A 431 -12.17 -9.56 14.01
N ASN A 432 -13.22 -10.18 14.58
CA ASN A 432 -14.61 -9.87 14.25
C ASN A 432 -15.16 -8.83 15.21
N PHE A 433 -15.36 -7.63 14.70
CA PHE A 433 -15.90 -6.51 15.47
C PHE A 433 -17.06 -5.85 14.74
N ASP A 434 -18.05 -5.40 15.50
CA ASP A 434 -19.17 -4.57 15.05
C ASP A 434 -19.07 -3.20 15.74
N TYR A 435 -18.47 -2.25 15.04
CA TYR A 435 -18.34 -0.88 15.53
C TYR A 435 -19.65 -0.12 15.32
N ARG A 436 -20.17 0.44 16.39
CA ARG A 436 -21.46 1.13 16.39
C ARG A 436 -21.34 2.54 16.94
N ALA A 437 -22.19 3.42 16.44
CA ALA A 437 -22.28 4.79 16.89
C ALA A 437 -23.00 4.94 18.22
N HIS A 438 -22.64 5.99 18.96
CA HIS A 438 -23.19 6.37 20.25
C HIS A 438 -23.80 7.77 20.18
N ARG A 439 -24.97 7.97 20.80
CA ARG A 439 -25.72 9.22 20.74
C ARG A 439 -25.04 10.44 21.40
N SER A 440 -24.11 10.23 22.30
CA SER A 440 -23.52 11.31 23.10
C SER A 440 -22.65 12.24 22.27
N GLY A 441 -22.99 13.54 22.24
CA GLY A 441 -22.17 14.57 21.62
C GLY A 441 -22.17 14.57 20.10
N THR A 442 -23.21 14.01 19.46
CA THR A 442 -23.34 13.95 17.99
C THR A 442 -23.55 15.34 17.37
N TRP A 443 -22.79 15.62 16.32
CA TRP A 443 -22.95 16.84 15.50
C TRP A 443 -24.03 16.66 14.45
N ASN A 444 -24.92 17.68 14.33
CA ASN A 444 -26.08 17.61 13.46
C ASN A 444 -26.05 18.60 12.27
N PHE A 445 -25.02 19.45 12.16
CA PHE A 445 -24.89 20.36 11.03
C PHE A 445 -24.75 19.59 9.70
N PRO A 446 -25.21 20.15 8.57
CA PRO A 446 -25.02 19.56 7.24
C PRO A 446 -23.56 19.26 6.95
N LEU A 447 -23.30 18.12 6.32
CA LEU A 447 -21.95 17.62 6.03
C LEU A 447 -21.84 17.18 4.58
N VAL A 448 -20.78 17.63 3.93
CA VAL A 448 -20.27 17.10 2.66
C VAL A 448 -18.91 16.45 2.90
N VAL A 449 -18.64 15.32 2.26
CA VAL A 449 -17.36 14.63 2.30
C VAL A 449 -16.80 14.57 0.89
N LEU A 450 -15.59 15.10 0.68
CA LEU A 450 -14.89 15.01 -0.61
C LEU A 450 -13.98 13.79 -0.62
N ILE A 451 -14.02 13.02 -1.72
CA ILE A 451 -13.16 11.83 -1.93
C ILE A 451 -12.60 11.79 -3.33
N ASP A 452 -11.50 11.07 -3.50
CA ASP A 452 -10.87 10.76 -4.79
C ASP A 452 -10.36 9.31 -4.85
N GLY A 453 -9.74 8.91 -5.97
CA GLY A 453 -9.15 7.58 -6.14
C GLY A 453 -7.99 7.25 -5.18
N ASN A 454 -7.47 8.23 -4.44
CA ASN A 454 -6.44 8.06 -3.41
C ASN A 454 -7.03 8.02 -1.99
N SER A 455 -8.32 8.29 -1.82
CA SER A 455 -9.03 8.09 -0.56
C SER A 455 -9.16 6.59 -0.30
N ALA A 456 -8.50 6.07 0.74
CA ALA A 456 -8.39 4.63 0.95
C ALA A 456 -8.61 4.20 2.42
N SER A 457 -8.95 2.92 2.64
CA SER A 457 -8.95 2.29 3.97
C SER A 457 -9.82 3.02 5.01
N ALA A 458 -9.24 3.66 6.04
CA ALA A 458 -9.95 4.40 7.09
C ALA A 458 -10.81 5.55 6.51
N SER A 459 -10.36 6.20 5.42
CA SER A 459 -11.15 7.19 4.68
C SER A 459 -12.41 6.57 4.08
N GLU A 460 -12.32 5.35 3.58
CA GLU A 460 -13.45 4.60 3.02
C GLU A 460 -14.40 4.10 4.11
N ILE A 461 -13.89 3.80 5.29
CA ILE A 461 -14.72 3.50 6.47
C ILE A 461 -15.57 4.72 6.82
N PHE A 462 -14.94 5.90 6.94
CA PHE A 462 -15.66 7.14 7.27
C PHE A 462 -16.66 7.52 6.17
N ALA A 463 -16.21 7.67 4.93
CA ALA A 463 -17.06 8.08 3.81
C ALA A 463 -18.19 7.07 3.54
N GLY A 464 -17.90 5.76 3.63
CA GLY A 464 -18.90 4.70 3.48
C GLY A 464 -19.95 4.72 4.60
N ALA A 465 -19.54 4.97 5.85
CA ALA A 465 -20.46 5.13 6.96
C ALA A 465 -21.37 6.36 6.77
N MET A 466 -20.80 7.50 6.39
CA MET A 466 -21.57 8.73 6.12
C MET A 466 -22.55 8.54 4.97
N SER A 467 -22.12 7.88 3.89
CA SER A 467 -22.95 7.59 2.72
C SER A 467 -24.09 6.63 3.06
N ASP A 468 -23.78 5.43 3.60
CA ASP A 468 -24.77 4.38 3.86
C ASP A 468 -25.81 4.79 4.92
N ARG A 469 -25.43 5.68 5.83
CA ARG A 469 -26.33 6.22 6.87
C ARG A 469 -27.09 7.47 6.43
N GLY A 470 -26.88 7.95 5.19
CA GLY A 470 -27.49 9.18 4.69
C GLY A 470 -27.11 10.43 5.51
N ARG A 471 -25.93 10.41 6.15
CA ARG A 471 -25.50 11.49 7.05
C ARG A 471 -24.80 12.63 6.30
N ALA A 472 -24.14 12.31 5.20
CA ALA A 472 -23.45 13.29 4.36
C ALA A 472 -23.68 13.02 2.88
N VAL A 473 -23.54 14.07 2.08
CA VAL A 473 -23.37 13.95 0.63
C VAL A 473 -21.88 13.71 0.36
N VAL A 474 -21.57 12.65 -0.36
CA VAL A 474 -20.20 12.33 -0.80
C VAL A 474 -20.02 12.83 -2.23
N VAL A 475 -18.96 13.61 -2.47
CA VAL A 475 -18.65 14.26 -3.76
C VAL A 475 -17.24 13.92 -4.19
N GLY A 476 -17.01 13.80 -5.50
CA GLY A 476 -15.69 13.56 -6.08
C GLY A 476 -15.67 12.35 -6.99
N SER A 477 -14.61 11.54 -6.94
CA SER A 477 -14.50 10.29 -7.70
C SER A 477 -14.51 9.07 -6.79
N THR A 478 -14.78 7.89 -7.37
CA THR A 478 -14.78 6.61 -6.61
C THR A 478 -13.46 6.40 -5.89
N SER A 479 -13.52 6.03 -4.61
CA SER A 479 -12.34 5.79 -3.77
C SER A 479 -11.54 4.54 -4.18
N TYR A 480 -10.39 4.32 -3.56
CA TYR A 480 -9.40 3.31 -3.95
C TYR A 480 -9.91 1.85 -3.92
N GLY A 481 -10.73 1.48 -2.94
CA GLY A 481 -11.22 0.10 -2.79
C GLY A 481 -10.35 -0.80 -1.91
N LYS A 482 -9.69 -0.27 -0.88
CA LYS A 482 -8.93 -1.05 0.10
C LYS A 482 -9.82 -1.49 1.27
N GLY A 483 -10.49 -2.61 1.11
CA GLY A 483 -11.42 -3.17 2.11
C GLY A 483 -10.80 -4.16 3.10
N SER A 484 -9.51 -4.05 3.41
CA SER A 484 -8.78 -4.97 4.29
C SER A 484 -8.17 -4.27 5.50
N VAL A 485 -8.18 -4.96 6.65
CA VAL A 485 -7.55 -4.53 7.90
C VAL A 485 -6.19 -5.17 8.04
N GLN A 486 -5.16 -4.38 8.33
CA GLN A 486 -3.81 -4.87 8.60
C GLN A 486 -3.52 -4.80 10.10
N GLY A 487 -3.07 -5.95 10.65
CA GLY A 487 -2.41 -6.00 11.95
C GLY A 487 -0.90 -5.78 11.78
N VAL A 488 -0.28 -5.02 12.69
CA VAL A 488 1.16 -4.80 12.72
C VAL A 488 1.76 -5.55 13.90
N PHE A 489 2.60 -6.54 13.60
CA PHE A 489 3.23 -7.41 14.58
C PHE A 489 4.72 -7.10 14.69
N ARG A 490 5.18 -6.71 15.87
CA ARG A 490 6.62 -6.63 16.17
C ARG A 490 7.17 -8.05 16.27
N MET A 491 8.19 -8.37 15.48
CA MET A 491 8.83 -9.68 15.53
C MET A 491 9.78 -9.75 16.73
N ARG A 492 9.81 -10.91 17.38
CA ARG A 492 10.66 -11.15 18.57
C ARG A 492 12.04 -11.64 18.18
N SER A 493 12.11 -12.37 17.05
CA SER A 493 13.34 -13.03 16.57
C SER A 493 14.35 -12.05 16.01
N ALA A 494 13.90 -10.86 15.55
CA ALA A 494 14.76 -9.84 14.95
C ALA A 494 14.04 -8.47 14.95
N LYS A 495 14.80 -7.40 14.68
CA LYS A 495 14.26 -6.03 14.56
C LYS A 495 13.48 -5.85 13.25
N PHE A 496 12.39 -6.58 13.13
CA PHE A 496 11.46 -6.53 11.99
C PHE A 496 10.03 -6.35 12.48
N GLY A 497 9.16 -5.93 11.57
CA GLY A 497 7.73 -5.94 11.72
C GLY A 497 7.07 -6.76 10.62
N LEU A 498 5.93 -7.35 10.94
CA LEU A 498 5.04 -7.98 9.95
C LEU A 498 3.75 -7.17 9.89
N CYS A 499 3.49 -6.53 8.75
CA CYS A 499 2.18 -6.00 8.41
C CYS A 499 1.39 -7.10 7.72
N LEU A 500 0.28 -7.54 8.31
CA LEU A 500 -0.47 -8.72 7.89
C LEU A 500 -1.94 -8.42 7.76
N THR A 501 -2.58 -8.83 6.66
CA THR A 501 -4.03 -8.73 6.49
C THR A 501 -4.73 -9.72 7.41
N THR A 502 -5.48 -9.21 8.41
CA THR A 502 -6.14 -10.01 9.44
C THR A 502 -7.65 -10.11 9.26
N ALA A 503 -8.28 -9.11 8.63
CA ALA A 503 -9.72 -9.06 8.40
C ALA A 503 -10.08 -8.29 7.13
N LYS A 504 -11.32 -8.47 6.66
CA LYS A 504 -11.98 -7.61 5.67
C LYS A 504 -13.00 -6.74 6.41
N PHE A 505 -13.21 -5.51 5.94
CA PHE A 505 -14.24 -4.65 6.52
C PHE A 505 -15.37 -4.36 5.54
N TYR A 506 -16.54 -4.12 6.11
CA TYR A 506 -17.79 -3.93 5.41
C TYR A 506 -18.48 -2.66 5.89
N SER A 507 -19.08 -1.93 4.97
CA SER A 507 -19.86 -0.73 5.28
C SER A 507 -21.12 -1.07 6.10
N PRO A 508 -21.83 -0.08 6.66
CA PRO A 508 -23.07 -0.32 7.41
C PRO A 508 -24.13 -1.11 6.64
N SER A 509 -24.20 -0.97 5.32
CA SER A 509 -25.12 -1.73 4.46
C SER A 509 -24.65 -3.18 4.20
N GLY A 510 -23.52 -3.60 4.72
CA GLY A 510 -22.94 -4.92 4.49
C GLY A 510 -22.16 -5.05 3.17
N ARG A 511 -21.97 -3.96 2.42
CA ARG A 511 -21.20 -3.97 1.17
C ARG A 511 -19.71 -4.12 1.47
N ALA A 512 -19.06 -5.02 0.74
CA ALA A 512 -17.60 -5.10 0.74
C ALA A 512 -17.02 -3.87 0.03
N ILE A 513 -16.12 -3.16 0.68
CA ILE A 513 -15.41 -2.01 0.10
C ILE A 513 -14.28 -2.48 -0.80
N SER A 514 -13.74 -3.66 -0.51
CA SER A 514 -12.65 -4.28 -1.29
C SER A 514 -12.98 -4.30 -2.79
N GLN A 515 -12.11 -3.73 -3.60
CA GLN A 515 -12.19 -3.58 -5.06
C GLN A 515 -13.29 -2.65 -5.60
N ASN A 516 -14.31 -2.33 -4.79
CA ASN A 516 -15.44 -1.51 -5.23
C ASN A 516 -15.28 -0.03 -4.85
N GLY A 517 -14.57 0.25 -3.76
CA GLY A 517 -14.49 1.59 -3.19
C GLY A 517 -15.83 2.13 -2.68
N VAL A 518 -15.83 3.39 -2.31
CA VAL A 518 -17.00 4.19 -1.99
C VAL A 518 -17.34 5.04 -3.22
N ARG A 519 -18.53 4.86 -3.78
CA ARG A 519 -19.00 5.68 -4.89
C ARG A 519 -19.58 6.99 -4.37
N PRO A 520 -19.20 8.14 -4.95
CA PRO A 520 -19.78 9.42 -4.57
C PRO A 520 -21.25 9.51 -4.99
N HIS A 521 -22.02 10.38 -4.32
CA HIS A 521 -23.38 10.73 -4.72
C HIS A 521 -23.38 11.69 -5.92
N ALA A 522 -22.35 12.55 -6.00
CA ALA A 522 -22.08 13.42 -7.12
C ALA A 522 -20.67 13.16 -7.64
N GLU A 523 -20.57 12.63 -8.85
CA GLU A 523 -19.28 12.32 -9.48
C GLU A 523 -18.72 13.59 -10.14
N VAL A 524 -17.58 14.05 -9.64
CA VAL A 524 -16.81 15.18 -10.16
C VAL A 524 -15.35 14.76 -10.19
N SER A 525 -14.74 14.76 -11.36
CA SER A 525 -13.35 14.38 -11.54
C SER A 525 -12.49 15.62 -11.75
N ASP A 526 -11.66 15.94 -10.77
CA ASP A 526 -10.65 16.97 -10.85
C ASP A 526 -9.40 16.51 -10.08
N ARG A 527 -8.22 16.97 -10.54
CA ARG A 527 -6.94 16.71 -9.87
C ARG A 527 -6.54 17.85 -8.94
N HIS A 528 -7.17 18.99 -9.06
CA HIS A 528 -6.87 20.17 -8.26
C HIS A 528 -7.41 19.99 -6.84
N ILE A 529 -6.60 20.32 -5.86
CA ILE A 529 -6.96 20.29 -4.44
C ILE A 529 -6.54 21.61 -3.83
N THR A 530 -7.46 22.34 -3.26
CA THR A 530 -7.20 23.63 -2.64
C THR A 530 -6.04 23.58 -1.63
N GLY A 531 -5.19 24.61 -1.64
CA GLY A 531 -4.01 24.69 -0.82
C GLY A 531 -2.84 23.78 -1.24
N ARG A 532 -2.96 23.07 -2.38
CA ARG A 532 -1.87 22.25 -2.96
C ARG A 532 -1.33 22.88 -4.24
N PRO A 533 -0.05 22.67 -4.57
CA PRO A 533 0.49 23.11 -5.84
C PRO A 533 -0.02 22.22 -6.99
N ASP A 534 -0.26 22.82 -8.15
CA ASP A 534 -0.46 22.13 -9.41
C ASP A 534 0.88 21.62 -10.00
N ASP A 535 0.84 21.06 -11.21
CA ASP A 535 2.03 20.56 -11.91
C ASP A 535 3.04 21.68 -12.26
N GLN A 536 2.63 22.94 -12.19
CA GLN A 536 3.45 24.13 -12.47
C GLN A 536 3.93 24.82 -11.17
N GLY A 537 3.52 24.31 -10.00
CA GLY A 537 3.86 24.86 -8.68
C GLY A 537 2.95 26.01 -8.23
N HIS A 538 1.87 26.31 -8.94
CA HIS A 538 0.85 27.27 -8.54
C HIS A 538 -0.02 26.69 -7.41
N ILE A 539 -0.19 27.40 -6.32
CA ILE A 539 -1.05 26.96 -5.21
C ILE A 539 -2.53 27.16 -5.62
N ILE A 540 -3.26 26.07 -5.66
CA ILE A 540 -4.68 26.04 -6.06
C ILE A 540 -5.52 26.84 -5.05
N GLY A 541 -6.28 27.81 -5.55
CA GLY A 541 -7.27 28.53 -4.76
C GLY A 541 -8.59 27.76 -4.64
N ASP A 542 -9.42 28.15 -3.67
CA ASP A 542 -10.72 27.51 -3.46
C ASP A 542 -11.62 27.59 -4.70
N ASP A 543 -11.57 28.69 -5.45
CA ASP A 543 -12.37 28.90 -6.66
C ASP A 543 -11.91 28.04 -7.86
N GLU A 544 -10.69 27.54 -7.83
CA GLU A 544 -10.09 26.73 -8.89
C GLU A 544 -10.33 25.22 -8.68
N ASP A 545 -10.83 24.84 -7.51
CA ASP A 545 -11.11 23.46 -7.12
C ASP A 545 -12.57 23.09 -7.43
N ALA A 546 -12.80 22.47 -8.59
CA ALA A 546 -14.12 22.14 -9.07
C ALA A 546 -14.89 21.17 -8.14
N VAL A 547 -14.19 20.25 -7.46
CA VAL A 547 -14.80 19.30 -6.52
C VAL A 547 -15.26 20.04 -5.27
N LEU A 548 -14.44 20.97 -4.75
CA LEU A 548 -14.77 21.81 -3.61
C LEU A 548 -15.97 22.73 -3.94
N GLN A 549 -15.93 23.37 -5.11
CA GLN A 549 -17.04 24.24 -5.56
C GLN A 549 -18.35 23.47 -5.68
N HIS A 550 -18.31 22.23 -6.19
CA HIS A 550 -19.49 21.38 -6.22
C HIS A 550 -19.99 21.04 -4.80
N GLY A 551 -19.08 20.76 -3.87
CA GLY A 551 -19.38 20.52 -2.45
C GLY A 551 -20.09 21.73 -1.80
N ILE A 552 -19.61 22.96 -2.06
CA ILE A 552 -20.22 24.20 -1.59
C ILE A 552 -21.66 24.33 -2.14
N ALA A 553 -21.83 24.09 -3.44
CA ALA A 553 -23.15 24.17 -4.11
C ALA A 553 -24.16 23.18 -3.51
N GLN A 554 -23.71 21.96 -3.13
CA GLN A 554 -24.57 20.97 -2.45
C GLN A 554 -25.09 21.50 -1.12
N LEU A 555 -24.31 22.25 -0.36
CA LEU A 555 -24.73 22.83 0.93
C LEU A 555 -25.59 24.08 0.75
N ALA A 556 -25.34 24.91 -0.26
CA ALA A 556 -26.13 26.11 -0.57
C ALA A 556 -27.54 25.76 -1.08
N GLY A 557 -27.68 24.70 -1.90
CA GLY A 557 -28.97 24.25 -2.42
C GLY A 557 -29.90 23.57 -1.40
N HIS A 558 -29.36 23.15 -0.24
CA HIS A 558 -30.08 22.39 0.79
C HIS A 558 -30.43 23.23 2.03
N GLY A 559 -30.52 24.52 1.93
CA GLY A 559 -30.86 25.45 3.03
C GLY A 559 -32.15 25.14 3.82
N GLY A 560 -32.69 23.93 3.76
CA GLY A 560 -33.90 23.54 4.47
C GLY A 560 -34.19 22.06 4.70
N ASN A 561 -33.59 21.09 4.00
CA ASN A 561 -34.16 19.72 3.92
C ASN A 561 -33.25 18.50 4.06
N LEU A 562 -32.06 18.59 4.66
CA LEU A 562 -31.21 17.40 4.88
C LEU A 562 -31.61 16.54 6.11
N VAL A 563 -32.70 16.83 6.79
CA VAL A 563 -33.10 16.11 8.04
C VAL A 563 -34.37 15.28 7.90
N SER A 564 -34.96 15.10 6.73
CA SER A 564 -36.21 14.33 6.64
C SER A 564 -36.38 13.51 5.37
N SER A 565 -35.57 12.47 5.18
CA SER A 565 -35.99 11.31 4.41
C SER A 565 -35.71 10.04 5.19
N ARG A 566 -36.59 9.70 6.13
CA ARG A 566 -36.74 8.33 6.59
C ARG A 566 -37.20 7.49 5.39
N PRO A 567 -36.51 6.39 5.05
CA PRO A 567 -37.14 5.41 4.17
C PRO A 567 -38.32 4.81 4.92
N SER A 568 -39.51 4.93 4.34
CA SER A 568 -40.68 4.15 4.74
C SER A 568 -40.38 2.66 4.63
N ARG A 569 -40.73 1.94 5.64
CA ARG A 569 -40.67 0.51 6.01
C ARG A 569 -40.45 -0.49 4.89
#